data_dacace8faa9505e3ef9693d3a2cfb900
#
_entry.id   dacace8faa9505e3ef9693d3a2cfb900
#
_cell.length_a   1.000
_cell.length_b   1.000
_cell.length_c   1.000
_cell.angle_alpha   90.00
_cell.angle_beta   90.00
_cell.angle_gamma   90.00
#
_symmetry.space_group_name_H-M   'P 1'
#
loop_
_entity.id
_entity.type
_entity.pdbx_description
1 polymer ?
#
loop_
_entity_poly.entity_id
_entity_poly.type
_entity_poly.pdbx_seq_one_letter_code
_entity_poly.pdbx_strand_id
1 'polypeptide(L)'
;YLRWQRELPRIVPFYAVKCNPEPVVLQLLAALGTGFDCASNGEIQTILDMGLSPSRIIYANPCKASSFVRRAASQNVSLTTFDNVDELVKMKRFHPDCKLVLRILTDDSKSVCQLGIKFGAPLKEVPRLLAKARELELDVVGVSFHVGSGCYDPEAFRDAVFRARKAFDMGREHGFIFDLLDIGGGFEHFNFEAIAAVLRSGLAEHFPDEAFAPGGTHVEGKPSGLRIIAEPGRYFVQSAFVLATNIIARRLSAEDEAAESGGAQPEAMYYQNDGTYGAFNCIMFDHQTVQPKVLSVSEQFVYRDDLPAPGVGTAQFELRPCSVWGPTCDSIDCILRMTHLPSALDVGDWLVYENMGAYTLCAASSFNGLSPSKVRFTIGSDASDDAAAVLCLLDSVRRADLC
;
A
#
# COMPACT_ATOMS: atom_id res chain seq x y z
N TYR A 1 5.74 -7.68 10.73
CA TYR A 1 4.56 -7.76 11.58
C TYR A 1 4.92 -7.65 13.06
N LEU A 2 5.96 -8.36 13.54
CA LEU A 2 6.46 -8.25 14.93
C LEU A 2 6.93 -6.83 15.26
N ARG A 3 7.60 -6.16 14.29
CA ARG A 3 8.00 -4.76 14.42
C ARG A 3 6.76 -3.85 14.58
N TRP A 4 5.69 -4.09 13.81
CA TRP A 4 4.43 -3.38 13.95
C TRP A 4 3.82 -3.58 15.35
N GLN A 5 3.71 -4.82 15.80
CA GLN A 5 3.15 -5.14 17.13
C GLN A 5 3.94 -4.52 18.28
N ARG A 6 5.27 -4.46 18.16
CA ARG A 6 6.14 -3.84 19.16
C ARG A 6 5.92 -2.33 19.25
N GLU A 7 5.88 -1.65 18.10
CA GLU A 7 5.82 -0.19 18.05
C GLU A 7 4.40 0.37 18.17
N LEU A 8 3.41 -0.35 17.66
CA LEU A 8 2.00 0.06 17.60
C LEU A 8 1.04 -1.01 18.17
N PRO A 9 1.20 -1.46 19.41
CA PRO A 9 0.44 -2.60 19.96
C PRO A 9 -1.06 -2.35 20.06
N ARG A 10 -1.53 -1.08 20.12
CA ARG A 10 -2.94 -0.70 20.14
C ARG A 10 -3.59 -0.68 18.76
N ILE A 11 -2.82 -0.79 17.68
CA ILE A 11 -3.29 -0.57 16.31
C ILE A 11 -3.27 -1.88 15.54
N VAL A 12 -4.44 -2.35 15.15
CA VAL A 12 -4.59 -3.55 14.34
C VAL A 12 -4.40 -3.19 12.86
N PRO A 13 -3.43 -3.78 12.16
CA PRO A 13 -3.26 -3.51 10.74
C PRO A 13 -4.34 -4.19 9.90
N PHE A 14 -4.96 -3.44 9.01
CA PHE A 14 -5.84 -3.89 7.94
C PHE A 14 -5.08 -3.71 6.63
N TYR A 15 -4.52 -4.78 6.10
CA TYR A 15 -3.67 -4.69 4.93
C TYR A 15 -4.40 -4.17 3.70
N ALA A 16 -3.83 -3.17 3.04
CA ALA A 16 -4.39 -2.59 1.82
C ALA A 16 -4.17 -3.53 0.62
N VAL A 17 -5.19 -4.32 0.26
CA VAL A 17 -5.12 -5.36 -0.79
C VAL A 17 -4.63 -4.81 -2.13
N LYS A 18 -5.06 -3.59 -2.48
CA LYS A 18 -4.66 -2.88 -3.70
C LYS A 18 -3.15 -2.70 -3.87
N CYS A 19 -2.39 -2.75 -2.78
CA CYS A 19 -0.95 -2.57 -2.82
C CYS A 19 -0.23 -3.76 -3.48
N ASN A 20 -0.63 -4.97 -3.11
CA ASN A 20 -0.14 -6.22 -3.71
C ASN A 20 -1.12 -7.35 -3.39
N PRO A 21 -1.94 -7.78 -4.36
CA PRO A 21 -2.98 -8.80 -4.16
C PRO A 21 -2.45 -10.24 -4.33
N GLU A 22 -1.13 -10.45 -4.27
CA GLU A 22 -0.54 -11.77 -4.47
C GLU A 22 -1.06 -12.77 -3.42
N PRO A 23 -1.62 -13.92 -3.83
CA PRO A 23 -2.30 -14.84 -2.91
C PRO A 23 -1.45 -15.27 -1.71
N VAL A 24 -0.16 -15.52 -1.89
CA VAL A 24 0.74 -15.92 -0.79
C VAL A 24 0.90 -14.79 0.22
N VAL A 25 0.98 -13.54 -0.23
CA VAL A 25 1.02 -12.35 0.65
C VAL A 25 -0.25 -12.28 1.50
N LEU A 26 -1.41 -12.41 0.86
CA LEU A 26 -2.70 -12.32 1.55
C LEU A 26 -2.86 -13.47 2.57
N GLN A 27 -2.46 -14.70 2.21
CA GLN A 27 -2.50 -15.85 3.11
C GLN A 27 -1.59 -15.66 4.32
N LEU A 28 -0.35 -15.19 4.14
CA LEU A 28 0.58 -14.92 5.24
C LEU A 28 0.05 -13.85 6.18
N LEU A 29 -0.45 -12.73 5.64
CA LEU A 29 -1.01 -11.66 6.45
C LEU A 29 -2.29 -12.10 7.17
N ALA A 30 -3.13 -12.93 6.53
CA ALA A 30 -4.29 -13.54 7.15
C ALA A 30 -3.90 -14.43 8.35
N ALA A 31 -2.87 -15.27 8.19
CA ALA A 31 -2.33 -16.13 9.25
C ALA A 31 -1.73 -15.32 10.41
N LEU A 32 -1.11 -14.19 10.11
CA LEU A 32 -0.61 -13.26 11.13
C LEU A 32 -1.73 -12.51 11.86
N GLY A 33 -2.99 -12.61 11.42
CA GLY A 33 -4.13 -12.01 12.11
C GLY A 33 -4.49 -10.60 11.66
N THR A 34 -3.98 -10.12 10.51
CA THR A 34 -4.36 -8.79 9.97
C THR A 34 -5.82 -8.78 9.53
N GLY A 35 -6.45 -7.60 9.54
CA GLY A 35 -7.62 -7.32 8.71
C GLY A 35 -7.21 -6.96 7.28
N PHE A 36 -8.19 -6.56 6.45
CA PHE A 36 -7.98 -6.19 5.05
C PHE A 36 -8.76 -4.92 4.69
N ASP A 37 -8.04 -3.93 4.16
CA ASP A 37 -8.62 -2.78 3.47
C ASP A 37 -8.88 -3.17 2.03
N CYS A 38 -10.16 -3.21 1.66
CA CYS A 38 -10.62 -3.51 0.31
C CYS A 38 -11.28 -2.27 -0.31
N ALA A 39 -10.88 -1.95 -1.53
CA ALA A 39 -11.40 -0.81 -2.29
C ALA A 39 -12.43 -1.21 -3.36
N SER A 40 -12.67 -2.50 -3.59
CA SER A 40 -13.57 -3.01 -4.62
C SER A 40 -14.21 -4.35 -4.24
N ASN A 41 -15.27 -4.71 -4.97
CA ASN A 41 -15.89 -6.04 -4.82
C ASN A 41 -14.96 -7.18 -5.23
N GLY A 42 -14.03 -6.94 -6.15
CA GLY A 42 -13.03 -7.94 -6.53
C GLY A 42 -12.10 -8.27 -5.37
N GLU A 43 -11.58 -7.24 -4.69
CA GLU A 43 -10.74 -7.42 -3.51
C GLU A 43 -11.51 -8.07 -2.35
N ILE A 44 -12.74 -7.63 -2.08
CA ILE A 44 -13.62 -8.27 -1.09
C ILE A 44 -13.80 -9.75 -1.40
N GLN A 45 -14.12 -10.09 -2.66
CA GLN A 45 -14.31 -11.48 -3.07
C GLN A 45 -13.05 -12.32 -2.86
N THR A 46 -11.88 -11.76 -3.24
CA THR A 46 -10.58 -12.45 -3.03
C THR A 46 -10.36 -12.82 -1.56
N ILE A 47 -10.67 -11.90 -0.64
CA ILE A 47 -10.52 -12.16 0.81
C ILE A 47 -11.56 -13.17 1.32
N LEU A 48 -12.81 -13.09 0.85
CA LEU A 48 -13.86 -14.03 1.24
C LEU A 48 -13.62 -15.44 0.67
N ASP A 49 -13.07 -15.55 -0.53
CA ASP A 49 -12.72 -16.85 -1.16
C ASP A 49 -11.59 -17.57 -0.40
N MET A 50 -10.84 -16.86 0.43
CA MET A 50 -9.87 -17.44 1.37
C MET A 50 -10.52 -17.97 2.66
N GLY A 51 -11.86 -17.99 2.77
CA GLY A 51 -12.59 -18.44 3.96
C GLY A 51 -12.60 -17.45 5.13
N LEU A 52 -12.11 -16.22 4.93
CA LEU A 52 -12.01 -15.24 6.00
C LEU A 52 -13.36 -14.58 6.31
N SER A 53 -13.59 -14.31 7.60
CA SER A 53 -14.80 -13.63 8.06
C SER A 53 -14.91 -12.21 7.45
N PRO A 54 -16.11 -11.79 6.99
CA PRO A 54 -16.37 -10.40 6.57
C PRO A 54 -16.03 -9.36 7.64
N SER A 55 -16.02 -9.74 8.92
CA SER A 55 -15.62 -8.85 10.02
C SER A 55 -14.14 -8.42 10.01
N ARG A 56 -13.31 -9.11 9.22
CA ARG A 56 -11.90 -8.76 8.99
C ARG A 56 -11.71 -7.79 7.82
N ILE A 57 -12.80 -7.31 7.22
CA ILE A 57 -12.77 -6.42 6.05
C ILE A 57 -13.31 -5.04 6.42
N ILE A 58 -12.62 -3.99 5.99
CA ILE A 58 -13.16 -2.65 5.84
C ILE A 58 -13.27 -2.34 4.35
N TYR A 59 -14.45 -1.91 3.89
CA TYR A 59 -14.63 -1.41 2.53
C TYR A 59 -14.26 0.08 2.49
N ALA A 60 -12.96 0.35 2.35
CA ALA A 60 -12.36 1.68 2.50
C ALA A 60 -12.38 2.50 1.19
N ASN A 61 -13.51 2.54 0.52
CA ASN A 61 -13.75 3.42 -0.63
C ASN A 61 -14.95 4.34 -0.34
N PRO A 62 -14.76 5.66 -0.16
CA PRO A 62 -15.85 6.58 0.18
C PRO A 62 -16.90 6.76 -0.95
N CYS A 63 -16.59 6.40 -2.18
CA CYS A 63 -17.45 6.60 -3.35
C CYS A 63 -17.65 5.29 -4.11
N LYS A 64 -18.67 4.51 -3.75
CA LYS A 64 -18.94 3.17 -4.30
C LYS A 64 -20.06 3.16 -5.32
N ALA A 65 -19.97 2.33 -6.35
CA ALA A 65 -21.09 2.07 -7.25
C ALA A 65 -22.24 1.38 -6.48
N SER A 66 -23.49 1.68 -6.80
CA SER A 66 -24.67 1.09 -6.14
C SER A 66 -24.72 -0.44 -6.21
N SER A 67 -24.24 -1.03 -7.33
CA SER A 67 -24.10 -2.47 -7.48
C SER A 67 -23.10 -3.06 -6.50
N PHE A 68 -22.02 -2.33 -6.22
CA PHE A 68 -20.97 -2.74 -5.30
C PHE A 68 -21.45 -2.70 -3.85
N VAL A 69 -22.22 -1.66 -3.49
CA VAL A 69 -22.87 -1.56 -2.17
C VAL A 69 -23.82 -2.73 -1.92
N ARG A 70 -24.68 -3.06 -2.89
CA ARG A 70 -25.59 -4.23 -2.79
C ARG A 70 -24.82 -5.55 -2.60
N ARG A 71 -23.72 -5.72 -3.32
CA ARG A 71 -22.91 -6.93 -3.19
C ARG A 71 -22.24 -7.01 -1.82
N ALA A 72 -21.65 -5.92 -1.31
CA ALA A 72 -21.08 -5.88 0.03
C ALA A 72 -22.12 -6.24 1.09
N ALA A 73 -23.34 -5.70 0.98
CA ALA A 73 -24.46 -6.05 1.86
C ALA A 73 -24.79 -7.55 1.81
N SER A 74 -24.89 -8.14 0.62
CA SER A 74 -25.20 -9.58 0.45
C SER A 74 -24.09 -10.49 0.97
N GLN A 75 -22.86 -9.98 1.11
CA GLN A 75 -21.69 -10.68 1.63
C GLN A 75 -21.42 -10.38 3.12
N ASN A 76 -22.30 -9.64 3.79
CA ASN A 76 -22.19 -9.23 5.18
C ASN A 76 -20.92 -8.39 5.51
N VAL A 77 -20.36 -7.69 4.50
CA VAL A 77 -19.27 -6.73 4.71
C VAL A 77 -19.89 -5.44 5.19
N SER A 78 -20.00 -5.27 6.50
CA SER A 78 -20.73 -4.17 7.13
C SER A 78 -19.90 -2.90 7.29
N LEU A 79 -18.59 -3.01 7.55
CA LEU A 79 -17.74 -1.86 7.84
C LEU A 79 -17.34 -1.15 6.53
N THR A 80 -17.70 0.12 6.38
CA THR A 80 -17.45 0.87 5.14
C THR A 80 -17.30 2.37 5.36
N THR A 81 -16.48 3.04 4.54
CA THR A 81 -16.20 4.47 4.64
C THR A 81 -17.18 5.32 3.82
N PHE A 82 -17.38 6.57 4.24
CA PHE A 82 -18.10 7.61 3.50
C PHE A 82 -17.50 8.99 3.80
N ASP A 83 -17.71 9.96 2.91
CA ASP A 83 -17.28 11.35 3.08
C ASP A 83 -18.26 12.39 2.48
N ASN A 84 -19.42 11.94 2.00
CA ASN A 84 -20.41 12.81 1.36
C ASN A 84 -21.86 12.34 1.58
N VAL A 85 -22.82 13.22 1.33
CA VAL A 85 -24.26 12.99 1.55
C VAL A 85 -24.83 11.95 0.60
N ASP A 86 -24.42 11.95 -0.66
CA ASP A 86 -24.97 11.03 -1.68
C ASP A 86 -24.60 9.58 -1.36
N GLU A 87 -23.42 9.39 -0.77
CA GLU A 87 -23.02 8.06 -0.27
C GLU A 87 -23.92 7.61 0.88
N LEU A 88 -24.28 8.48 1.82
CA LEU A 88 -25.22 8.16 2.92
C LEU A 88 -26.60 7.75 2.39
N VAL A 89 -27.13 8.48 1.41
CA VAL A 89 -28.42 8.16 0.78
C VAL A 89 -28.35 6.79 0.07
N LYS A 90 -27.25 6.53 -0.59
CA LYS A 90 -26.98 5.25 -1.25
C LYS A 90 -26.89 4.10 -0.25
N MET A 91 -26.18 4.31 0.87
CA MET A 91 -26.07 3.31 1.95
C MET A 91 -27.44 3.01 2.55
N LYS A 92 -28.23 4.02 2.90
CA LYS A 92 -29.60 3.80 3.41
C LYS A 92 -30.43 2.93 2.47
N ARG A 93 -30.31 3.16 1.16
CA ARG A 93 -31.07 2.43 0.15
C ARG A 93 -30.62 0.98 -0.05
N PHE A 94 -29.34 0.69 0.00
CA PHE A 94 -28.77 -0.58 -0.49
C PHE A 94 -28.04 -1.40 0.58
N HIS A 95 -27.71 -0.78 1.71
CA HIS A 95 -27.02 -1.44 2.83
C HIS A 95 -27.35 -0.73 4.16
N PRO A 96 -28.65 -0.70 4.58
CA PRO A 96 -29.08 0.08 5.74
C PRO A 96 -28.44 -0.33 7.05
N ASP A 97 -28.03 -1.59 7.18
CA ASP A 97 -27.42 -2.17 8.40
C ASP A 97 -25.87 -2.03 8.42
N CYS A 98 -25.29 -1.24 7.50
CA CYS A 98 -23.85 -1.04 7.48
C CYS A 98 -23.37 -0.23 8.68
N LYS A 99 -22.09 -0.42 9.02
CA LYS A 99 -21.35 0.36 10.01
C LYS A 99 -20.48 1.37 9.28
N LEU A 100 -20.85 2.62 9.39
CA LEU A 100 -20.23 3.71 8.62
C LEU A 100 -19.05 4.30 9.37
N VAL A 101 -17.96 4.53 8.63
CA VAL A 101 -16.77 5.23 9.12
C VAL A 101 -16.60 6.51 8.32
N LEU A 102 -16.68 7.65 9.00
CA LEU A 102 -16.56 8.98 8.37
C LEU A 102 -15.10 9.25 8.02
N ARG A 103 -14.78 9.32 6.74
CA ARG A 103 -13.45 9.73 6.29
C ARG A 103 -13.33 11.24 6.30
N ILE A 104 -12.42 11.77 7.13
CA ILE A 104 -12.13 13.20 7.22
C ILE A 104 -10.93 13.58 6.36
N LEU A 105 -10.92 14.85 5.91
CA LEU A 105 -9.79 15.43 5.20
C LEU A 105 -8.67 15.78 6.19
N THR A 106 -7.46 15.38 5.84
CA THR A 106 -6.22 15.72 6.56
C THR A 106 -5.27 16.50 5.65
N ASP A 107 -4.24 17.10 6.22
CA ASP A 107 -3.17 17.71 5.43
C ASP A 107 -2.21 16.62 4.93
N ASP A 108 -2.28 16.30 3.65
CA ASP A 108 -1.41 15.37 2.94
C ASP A 108 -0.45 16.07 1.96
N SER A 109 -0.26 17.39 2.10
CA SER A 109 0.54 18.23 1.20
C SER A 109 2.01 17.80 1.11
N LYS A 110 2.52 17.10 2.15
CA LYS A 110 3.89 16.59 2.21
C LYS A 110 4.03 15.13 1.78
N SER A 111 2.97 14.50 1.33
CA SER A 111 2.99 13.13 0.85
C SER A 111 3.24 13.07 -0.65
N VAL A 112 3.90 12.01 -1.10
CA VAL A 112 4.19 11.78 -2.53
C VAL A 112 2.89 11.66 -3.32
N CYS A 113 1.94 10.85 -2.85
CA CYS A 113 0.63 10.71 -3.45
C CYS A 113 -0.43 11.32 -2.53
N GLN A 114 -0.94 12.50 -2.92
CA GLN A 114 -1.96 13.23 -2.18
C GLN A 114 -3.34 12.67 -2.51
N LEU A 115 -4.06 12.17 -1.51
CA LEU A 115 -5.39 11.60 -1.63
C LEU A 115 -6.51 12.59 -1.26
N GLY A 116 -6.18 13.65 -0.52
CA GLY A 116 -7.09 14.71 -0.09
C GLY A 116 -7.71 15.52 -1.23
N ILE A 117 -7.09 15.50 -2.40
CA ILE A 117 -7.65 16.10 -3.63
C ILE A 117 -8.98 15.42 -4.03
N LYS A 118 -9.12 14.13 -3.71
CA LYS A 118 -10.25 13.30 -4.15
C LYS A 118 -11.19 12.89 -3.02
N PHE A 119 -10.67 12.70 -1.83
CA PHE A 119 -11.39 12.07 -0.71
C PHE A 119 -11.22 12.84 0.61
N GLY A 120 -12.22 12.67 1.48
CA GLY A 120 -12.22 13.18 2.83
C GLY A 120 -13.10 14.42 3.02
N ALA A 121 -13.98 14.37 4.01
CA ALA A 121 -14.84 15.47 4.38
C ALA A 121 -14.04 16.54 5.17
N PRO A 122 -14.04 17.81 4.77
CA PRO A 122 -13.53 18.90 5.61
C PRO A 122 -14.25 18.93 6.96
N LEU A 123 -13.54 19.23 8.05
CA LEU A 123 -14.14 19.25 9.40
C LEU A 123 -15.40 20.12 9.50
N LYS A 124 -15.49 21.21 8.77
CA LYS A 124 -16.69 22.08 8.73
C LYS A 124 -17.94 21.39 8.18
N GLU A 125 -17.77 20.33 7.36
CA GLU A 125 -18.87 19.56 6.77
C GLU A 125 -19.31 18.38 7.67
N VAL A 126 -18.49 17.99 8.63
CA VAL A 126 -18.75 16.83 9.51
C VAL A 126 -20.11 16.96 10.24
N PRO A 127 -20.48 18.12 10.86
CA PRO A 127 -21.78 18.25 11.51
C PRO A 127 -22.95 17.99 10.54
N ARG A 128 -22.87 18.49 9.31
CA ARG A 128 -23.90 18.28 8.28
C ARG A 128 -24.04 16.81 7.88
N LEU A 129 -22.92 16.13 7.73
CA LEU A 129 -22.90 14.70 7.39
C LEU A 129 -23.48 13.85 8.51
N LEU A 130 -23.12 14.15 9.76
CA LEU A 130 -23.64 13.44 10.93
C LEU A 130 -25.14 13.69 11.14
N ALA A 131 -25.61 14.94 10.98
CA ALA A 131 -27.03 15.25 11.02
C ALA A 131 -27.81 14.44 9.94
N LYS A 132 -27.25 14.35 8.73
CA LYS A 132 -27.86 13.57 7.66
C LYS A 132 -27.87 12.07 7.93
N ALA A 133 -26.80 11.54 8.51
CA ALA A 133 -26.74 10.13 8.92
C ALA A 133 -27.82 9.82 10.00
N ARG A 134 -28.02 10.71 10.95
CA ARG A 134 -29.10 10.60 11.97
C ARG A 134 -30.49 10.66 11.33
N GLU A 135 -30.74 11.61 10.42
CA GLU A 135 -32.00 11.69 9.66
C GLU A 135 -32.30 10.38 8.93
N LEU A 136 -31.28 9.75 8.37
CA LEU A 136 -31.37 8.48 7.64
C LEU A 136 -31.33 7.25 8.57
N GLU A 137 -31.24 7.42 9.89
CA GLU A 137 -31.11 6.32 10.86
C GLU A 137 -29.98 5.33 10.48
N LEU A 138 -28.79 5.86 10.13
CA LEU A 138 -27.62 5.07 9.80
C LEU A 138 -26.67 5.00 11.01
N ASP A 139 -25.99 3.86 11.18
CA ASP A 139 -25.04 3.64 12.28
C ASP A 139 -23.64 4.14 11.86
N VAL A 140 -23.25 5.33 12.34
CA VAL A 140 -21.88 5.83 12.20
C VAL A 140 -21.09 5.41 13.43
N VAL A 141 -20.07 4.56 13.24
CA VAL A 141 -19.33 3.92 14.32
C VAL A 141 -17.94 4.52 14.56
N GLY A 142 -17.47 5.40 13.67
CA GLY A 142 -16.13 5.93 13.82
C GLY A 142 -15.71 6.91 12.75
N VAL A 143 -14.42 7.24 12.82
CA VAL A 143 -13.75 8.19 11.95
C VAL A 143 -12.55 7.52 11.30
N SER A 144 -12.30 7.82 10.04
CA SER A 144 -11.05 7.46 9.34
C SER A 144 -10.36 8.70 8.76
N PHE A 145 -9.06 8.58 8.61
CA PHE A 145 -8.26 9.53 7.84
C PHE A 145 -7.16 8.81 7.06
N HIS A 146 -6.55 9.51 6.12
CA HIS A 146 -5.37 8.99 5.41
C HIS A 146 -4.45 10.16 5.08
N VAL A 147 -3.19 10.10 5.50
CA VAL A 147 -2.20 11.17 5.31
C VAL A 147 -1.50 11.15 3.95
N GLY A 148 -2.00 10.34 2.99
CA GLY A 148 -1.37 10.14 1.68
C GLY A 148 -0.38 8.97 1.66
N SER A 149 -0.02 8.48 0.48
CA SER A 149 1.02 7.46 0.32
C SER A 149 2.39 8.13 0.20
N GLY A 150 3.43 7.50 0.78
CA GLY A 150 4.76 8.12 0.82
C GLY A 150 4.78 9.34 1.75
N CYS A 151 4.24 9.21 2.95
CA CYS A 151 4.28 10.28 3.95
C CYS A 151 5.64 10.30 4.66
N TYR A 152 6.46 11.30 4.35
CA TYR A 152 7.78 11.45 4.96
C TYR A 152 7.78 12.32 6.21
N ASP A 153 6.68 13.01 6.51
CA ASP A 153 6.54 13.85 7.70
C ASP A 153 5.70 13.17 8.79
N PRO A 154 6.31 12.67 9.88
CA PRO A 154 5.56 12.06 10.98
C PRO A 154 4.54 12.98 11.63
N GLU A 155 4.75 14.32 11.61
CA GLU A 155 3.82 15.29 12.22
C GLU A 155 2.47 15.37 11.50
N ALA A 156 2.40 14.94 10.24
CA ALA A 156 1.11 14.80 9.54
C ALA A 156 0.16 13.84 10.27
N PHE A 157 0.69 12.78 10.86
CA PHE A 157 -0.10 11.85 11.67
C PHE A 157 -0.59 12.50 12.99
N ARG A 158 0.20 13.36 13.62
CA ARG A 158 -0.22 14.10 14.83
C ARG A 158 -1.40 15.03 14.54
N ASP A 159 -1.31 15.84 13.48
CA ASP A 159 -2.41 16.71 13.05
C ASP A 159 -3.67 15.90 12.70
N ALA A 160 -3.49 14.78 12.01
CA ALA A 160 -4.61 13.91 11.64
C ALA A 160 -5.32 13.30 12.88
N VAL A 161 -4.57 12.84 13.88
CA VAL A 161 -5.13 12.35 15.16
C VAL A 161 -5.89 13.46 15.89
N PHE A 162 -5.35 14.67 15.94
CA PHE A 162 -6.04 15.82 16.52
C PHE A 162 -7.33 16.16 15.78
N ARG A 163 -7.33 16.15 14.44
CA ARG A 163 -8.54 16.34 13.62
C ARG A 163 -9.57 15.25 13.87
N ALA A 164 -9.13 14.00 13.97
CA ALA A 164 -10.00 12.87 14.30
C ALA A 164 -10.65 13.06 15.68
N ARG A 165 -9.92 13.55 16.70
CA ARG A 165 -10.49 13.86 18.01
C ARG A 165 -11.62 14.89 17.90
N LYS A 166 -11.45 15.97 17.14
CA LYS A 166 -12.52 16.94 16.90
C LYS A 166 -13.75 16.30 16.24
N ALA A 167 -13.54 15.43 15.25
CA ALA A 167 -14.66 14.72 14.60
C ALA A 167 -15.39 13.78 15.58
N PHE A 168 -14.67 13.12 16.51
CA PHE A 168 -15.28 12.34 17.60
C PHE A 168 -16.14 13.20 18.53
N ASP A 169 -15.67 14.38 18.88
CA ASP A 169 -16.46 15.30 19.72
C ASP A 169 -17.73 15.77 19.00
N MET A 170 -17.64 16.11 17.71
CA MET A 170 -18.82 16.40 16.87
C MET A 170 -19.76 15.20 16.77
N GLY A 171 -19.23 13.97 16.68
CA GLY A 171 -20.02 12.74 16.71
C GLY A 171 -20.88 12.63 17.96
N ARG A 172 -20.27 12.86 19.12
CA ARG A 172 -20.96 12.84 20.43
C ARG A 172 -22.04 13.92 20.52
N GLU A 173 -21.78 15.14 20.03
CA GLU A 173 -22.77 16.22 19.97
C GLU A 173 -24.00 15.87 19.11
N HIS A 174 -23.80 15.01 18.08
CA HIS A 174 -24.89 14.52 17.22
C HIS A 174 -25.49 13.19 17.71
N GLY A 175 -25.13 12.73 18.92
CA GLY A 175 -25.68 11.53 19.56
C GLY A 175 -25.11 10.21 19.04
N PHE A 176 -23.94 10.23 18.38
CA PHE A 176 -23.20 9.03 18.03
C PHE A 176 -22.19 8.65 19.11
N ILE A 177 -21.96 7.36 19.28
CA ILE A 177 -20.89 6.83 20.13
C ILE A 177 -19.91 6.11 19.19
N PHE A 178 -18.79 6.77 18.90
CA PHE A 178 -17.75 6.20 18.07
C PHE A 178 -16.87 5.24 18.89
N ASP A 179 -16.68 4.05 18.36
CA ASP A 179 -15.84 2.98 18.94
C ASP A 179 -14.71 2.56 18.00
N LEU A 180 -14.56 3.21 16.83
CA LEU A 180 -13.54 2.91 15.84
C LEU A 180 -12.80 4.19 15.41
N LEU A 181 -11.47 4.13 15.47
CA LEU A 181 -10.56 5.08 14.82
C LEU A 181 -9.74 4.32 13.78
N ASP A 182 -9.83 4.74 12.52
CA ASP A 182 -8.99 4.24 11.44
C ASP A 182 -7.98 5.33 11.06
N ILE A 183 -6.71 5.04 11.26
CA ILE A 183 -5.61 5.98 11.01
C ILE A 183 -5.04 5.89 9.59
N GLY A 184 -5.68 5.11 8.72
CA GLY A 184 -5.31 4.99 7.31
C GLY A 184 -3.95 4.36 7.06
N GLY A 185 -3.36 4.71 5.92
CA GLY A 185 -2.05 4.26 5.47
C GLY A 185 -1.00 5.39 5.48
N GLY A 186 0.01 5.25 4.62
CA GLY A 186 1.13 6.19 4.52
C GLY A 186 2.40 5.74 5.25
N PHE A 187 2.40 4.53 5.79
CA PHE A 187 3.55 3.96 6.50
C PHE A 187 4.64 3.49 5.54
N GLU A 188 5.86 3.95 5.82
CA GLU A 188 7.08 3.56 5.11
C GLU A 188 8.00 2.74 6.03
N HIS A 189 8.81 1.89 5.43
CA HIS A 189 9.72 1.03 6.18
C HIS A 189 10.82 1.81 6.91
N PHE A 190 11.38 2.82 6.26
CA PHE A 190 12.59 3.52 6.74
C PHE A 190 12.33 4.54 7.86
N ASN A 191 11.11 5.10 7.96
CA ASN A 191 10.74 6.10 8.98
C ASN A 191 9.68 5.59 9.97
N PHE A 192 9.43 4.29 10.02
CA PHE A 192 8.33 3.69 10.76
C PHE A 192 8.36 4.00 12.25
N GLU A 193 9.53 3.92 12.92
CA GLU A 193 9.67 4.21 14.34
C GLU A 193 9.37 5.67 14.68
N ALA A 194 9.77 6.61 13.80
CA ALA A 194 9.45 8.02 13.97
C ALA A 194 7.94 8.26 13.87
N ILE A 195 7.27 7.69 12.87
CA ILE A 195 5.81 7.74 12.74
C ILE A 195 5.14 7.09 13.96
N ALA A 196 5.59 5.92 14.38
CA ALA A 196 5.03 5.20 15.51
C ALA A 196 5.16 5.97 16.83
N ALA A 197 6.29 6.64 17.04
CA ALA A 197 6.49 7.49 18.23
C ALA A 197 5.50 8.67 18.26
N VAL A 198 5.32 9.34 17.13
CA VAL A 198 4.37 10.46 17.00
C VAL A 198 2.93 9.98 17.19
N LEU A 199 2.56 8.85 16.59
CA LEU A 199 1.23 8.23 16.77
C LEU A 199 0.97 7.84 18.23
N ARG A 200 1.91 7.17 18.90
CA ARG A 200 1.76 6.82 20.34
C ARG A 200 1.53 8.06 21.19
N SER A 201 2.31 9.13 20.96
CA SER A 201 2.14 10.39 21.69
C SER A 201 0.78 11.05 21.42
N GLY A 202 0.38 11.18 20.14
CA GLY A 202 -0.91 11.78 19.77
C GLY A 202 -2.11 10.97 20.27
N LEU A 203 -2.03 9.64 20.22
CA LEU A 203 -3.08 8.76 20.74
C LEU A 203 -3.17 8.82 22.26
N ALA A 204 -2.04 8.89 22.98
CA ALA A 204 -2.06 9.08 24.44
C ALA A 204 -2.68 10.41 24.85
N GLU A 205 -2.45 11.47 24.08
CA GLU A 205 -3.01 12.81 24.33
C GLU A 205 -4.51 12.90 24.03
N HIS A 206 -4.93 12.41 22.86
CA HIS A 206 -6.28 12.65 22.34
C HIS A 206 -7.23 11.45 22.50
N PHE A 207 -6.71 10.24 22.64
CA PHE A 207 -7.46 8.99 22.78
C PHE A 207 -6.86 8.10 23.89
N PRO A 208 -6.76 8.62 25.13
CA PRO A 208 -6.22 7.84 26.25
C PRO A 208 -7.10 6.63 26.55
N ASP A 209 -6.48 5.51 26.98
CA ASP A 209 -7.19 4.26 27.24
C ASP A 209 -8.28 4.40 28.28
N GLU A 210 -8.06 5.22 29.33
CA GLU A 210 -8.99 5.44 30.42
C GLU A 210 -10.30 6.09 29.95
N ALA A 211 -10.25 6.95 28.93
CA ALA A 211 -11.45 7.60 28.38
C ALA A 211 -12.36 6.63 27.61
N PHE A 212 -11.81 5.48 27.19
CA PHE A 212 -12.48 4.45 26.40
C PHE A 212 -12.53 3.09 27.13
N ALA A 213 -12.10 3.03 28.39
CA ALA A 213 -12.06 1.80 29.16
C ALA A 213 -13.46 1.21 29.41
N PRO A 214 -13.56 -0.12 29.67
CA PRO A 214 -14.79 -0.76 30.13
C PRO A 214 -15.27 -0.12 31.44
N GLY A 215 -16.39 0.58 31.41
CA GLY A 215 -16.92 1.33 32.57
C GLY A 215 -17.24 2.81 32.28
N GLY A 216 -16.65 3.41 31.20
CA GLY A 216 -17.16 4.63 30.59
C GLY A 216 -18.44 4.30 29.81
N THR A 217 -19.43 5.14 29.84
CA THR A 217 -20.81 5.00 29.27
C THR A 217 -21.01 3.78 28.36
N HIS A 218 -21.33 2.64 28.94
CA HIS A 218 -21.69 1.41 28.23
C HIS A 218 -23.03 1.62 27.51
N VAL A 219 -23.02 1.45 26.19
CA VAL A 219 -24.24 1.13 25.46
C VAL A 219 -24.31 -0.39 25.33
N GLU A 220 -25.40 -0.96 25.82
CA GLU A 220 -25.67 -2.39 25.77
C GLU A 220 -25.48 -2.94 24.34
N GLY A 221 -24.61 -3.93 24.15
CA GLY A 221 -24.30 -4.55 22.86
C GLY A 221 -23.13 -3.96 22.05
N LYS A 222 -22.44 -2.90 22.51
CA LYS A 222 -21.19 -2.42 21.90
C LYS A 222 -19.95 -2.92 22.66
N PRO A 223 -18.85 -3.24 21.95
CA PRO A 223 -17.59 -3.62 22.61
C PRO A 223 -17.11 -2.47 23.50
N SER A 224 -16.59 -2.81 24.66
CA SER A 224 -15.98 -1.84 25.58
C SER A 224 -14.61 -1.42 25.04
N GLY A 225 -14.43 -0.13 24.79
CA GLY A 225 -13.16 0.44 24.38
C GLY A 225 -13.12 0.93 22.94
N LEU A 226 -12.09 1.74 22.63
CA LEU A 226 -11.81 2.23 21.28
C LEU A 226 -10.99 1.19 20.53
N ARG A 227 -11.49 0.69 19.40
CA ARG A 227 -10.72 -0.08 18.44
C ARG A 227 -9.99 0.87 17.51
N ILE A 228 -8.67 0.68 17.38
CA ILE A 228 -7.86 1.46 16.45
C ILE A 228 -7.34 0.52 15.36
N ILE A 229 -7.56 0.88 14.10
CA ILE A 229 -7.06 0.19 12.93
C ILE A 229 -6.19 1.12 12.08
N ALA A 230 -5.40 0.54 11.19
CA ALA A 230 -4.63 1.25 10.19
C ALA A 230 -4.69 0.50 8.86
N GLU A 231 -4.39 1.17 7.75
CA GLU A 231 -4.46 0.60 6.39
C GLU A 231 -3.06 0.51 5.73
N PRO A 232 -2.05 -0.15 6.35
CA PRO A 232 -0.73 -0.26 5.76
C PRO A 232 -0.75 -1.16 4.53
N GLY A 233 -0.17 -0.68 3.42
CA GLY A 233 0.10 -1.49 2.23
C GLY A 233 1.58 -1.68 2.06
N ARG A 234 2.26 -0.64 1.57
CA ARG A 234 3.69 -0.59 1.25
C ARG A 234 4.58 -1.14 2.36
N TYR A 235 4.32 -0.78 3.59
CA TYR A 235 5.09 -1.19 4.76
C TYR A 235 5.33 -2.71 4.84
N PHE A 236 4.34 -3.53 4.47
CA PHE A 236 4.43 -4.99 4.58
C PHE A 236 5.12 -5.68 3.40
N VAL A 237 5.06 -5.09 2.21
CA VAL A 237 5.39 -5.84 0.99
C VAL A 237 6.50 -5.25 0.14
N GLN A 238 6.82 -3.96 0.29
CA GLN A 238 7.75 -3.28 -0.59
C GLN A 238 9.11 -4.01 -0.66
N SER A 239 9.73 -4.25 0.48
CA SER A 239 11.06 -4.87 0.56
C SER A 239 11.06 -6.40 0.41
N ALA A 240 9.88 -7.03 0.40
CA ALA A 240 9.76 -8.48 0.28
C ALA A 240 9.88 -8.98 -1.17
N PHE A 241 9.89 -8.07 -2.16
CA PHE A 241 9.95 -8.43 -3.57
C PHE A 241 11.12 -7.74 -4.27
N VAL A 242 11.78 -8.51 -5.09
CA VAL A 242 12.78 -8.04 -6.05
C VAL A 242 12.31 -8.39 -7.46
N LEU A 243 12.62 -7.54 -8.43
CA LEU A 243 12.35 -7.78 -9.84
C LEU A 243 13.65 -8.06 -10.56
N ALA A 244 13.76 -9.20 -11.20
CA ALA A 244 14.86 -9.52 -12.11
C ALA A 244 14.41 -9.37 -13.56
N THR A 245 15.16 -8.62 -14.35
CA THR A 245 14.87 -8.35 -15.75
C THR A 245 16.03 -8.74 -16.65
N ASN A 246 15.71 -9.27 -17.82
CA ASN A 246 16.69 -9.65 -18.83
C ASN A 246 16.86 -8.53 -19.87
N ILE A 247 18.09 -8.21 -20.25
CA ILE A 247 18.41 -7.30 -21.35
C ILE A 247 18.11 -8.01 -22.66
N ILE A 248 17.06 -7.58 -23.35
CA ILE A 248 16.60 -8.19 -24.61
C ILE A 248 17.17 -7.53 -25.86
N ALA A 249 17.64 -6.28 -25.73
CA ALA A 249 18.27 -5.55 -26.82
C ALA A 249 19.22 -4.47 -26.28
N ARG A 250 20.18 -4.06 -27.11
CA ARG A 250 21.11 -2.98 -26.82
C ARG A 250 21.32 -2.14 -28.07
N ARG A 251 21.37 -0.81 -27.89
CA ARG A 251 21.83 0.13 -28.91
C ARG A 251 23.02 0.90 -28.33
N LEU A 252 24.12 0.94 -29.03
CA LEU A 252 25.29 1.76 -28.72
C LEU A 252 25.24 3.02 -29.59
N SER A 253 25.51 4.20 -29.01
CA SER A 253 25.66 5.45 -29.77
C SER A 253 26.98 5.37 -30.53
N ALA A 254 27.00 5.87 -31.78
CA ALA A 254 28.24 6.06 -32.52
C ALA A 254 29.02 7.23 -31.89
N GLU A 255 30.35 7.16 -31.89
CA GLU A 255 31.23 8.16 -31.30
C GLU A 255 30.96 9.58 -31.88
N ASP A 256 30.50 9.68 -33.12
CA ASP A 256 30.20 10.93 -33.82
C ASP A 256 28.91 11.61 -33.37
N GLU A 257 27.90 10.88 -32.86
CA GLU A 257 26.62 11.42 -32.40
C GLU A 257 26.75 12.18 -31.06
N ALA A 258 27.72 11.79 -30.23
CA ALA A 258 27.96 12.39 -28.92
C ALA A 258 28.57 13.83 -29.06
N ALA A 259 29.24 14.14 -30.15
CA ALA A 259 29.89 15.43 -30.39
C ALA A 259 28.92 16.54 -30.80
N GLU A 260 27.77 16.24 -31.38
CA GLU A 260 26.83 17.22 -31.93
C GLU A 260 25.80 17.75 -30.92
N SER A 261 25.53 17.07 -29.79
CA SER A 261 24.35 17.33 -28.94
C SER A 261 24.62 18.29 -27.76
N GLY A 262 25.84 18.68 -27.47
CA GLY A 262 26.19 19.68 -26.44
C GLY A 262 25.78 19.38 -24.99
N GLY A 263 25.21 18.20 -24.71
CA GLY A 263 24.79 17.72 -23.38
C GLY A 263 25.21 16.29 -23.15
N ALA A 264 25.26 15.85 -21.89
CA ALA A 264 25.53 14.46 -21.53
C ALA A 264 24.46 13.55 -22.13
N GLN A 265 24.81 12.77 -23.15
CA GLN A 265 23.94 11.78 -23.79
C GLN A 265 24.31 10.37 -23.30
N PRO A 266 23.35 9.45 -23.24
CA PRO A 266 23.66 8.05 -22.96
C PRO A 266 24.47 7.43 -24.11
N GLU A 267 25.60 6.81 -23.78
CA GLU A 267 26.44 6.07 -24.74
C GLU A 267 25.83 4.71 -25.14
N ALA A 268 24.90 4.22 -24.31
CA ALA A 268 24.18 2.98 -24.56
C ALA A 268 22.70 3.11 -24.14
N MET A 269 21.85 2.39 -24.88
CA MET A 269 20.45 2.18 -24.52
C MET A 269 20.26 0.67 -24.30
N TYR A 270 19.81 0.29 -23.11
CA TYR A 270 19.47 -1.08 -22.79
C TYR A 270 17.96 -1.25 -22.74
N TYR A 271 17.43 -2.23 -23.44
CA TYR A 271 16.02 -2.60 -23.44
C TYR A 271 15.85 -3.89 -22.65
N GLN A 272 14.91 -3.91 -21.73
CA GLN A 272 14.67 -5.07 -20.89
C GLN A 272 13.25 -5.63 -21.08
N ASN A 273 13.00 -6.83 -20.58
CA ASN A 273 11.75 -7.57 -20.78
C ASN A 273 10.60 -7.15 -19.85
N ASP A 274 10.76 -6.09 -19.04
CA ASP A 274 9.70 -5.44 -18.26
C ASP A 274 9.89 -3.92 -18.35
N GLY A 275 8.82 -3.15 -18.15
CA GLY A 275 8.83 -1.70 -18.34
C GLY A 275 7.75 -0.97 -17.58
N THR A 276 7.52 0.29 -17.94
CA THR A 276 6.54 1.18 -17.29
C THR A 276 5.09 0.74 -17.48
N TYR A 277 4.81 -0.10 -18.47
CA TYR A 277 3.51 -0.76 -18.64
C TYR A 277 3.38 -2.06 -17.83
N GLY A 278 4.49 -2.60 -17.35
CA GLY A 278 4.58 -3.75 -16.46
C GLY A 278 4.84 -3.33 -15.01
N ALA A 279 5.82 -3.95 -14.35
CA ALA A 279 6.11 -3.73 -12.94
C ALA A 279 6.67 -2.33 -12.64
N PHE A 280 7.28 -1.65 -13.62
CA PHE A 280 7.81 -0.29 -13.46
C PHE A 280 6.75 0.81 -13.59
N ASN A 281 5.45 0.48 -13.69
CA ASN A 281 4.36 1.47 -13.61
C ASN A 281 4.43 2.32 -12.33
N CYS A 282 5.05 1.82 -11.28
CA CYS A 282 5.28 2.54 -10.02
C CYS A 282 6.06 3.86 -10.20
N ILE A 283 6.86 3.99 -11.25
CA ILE A 283 7.56 5.24 -11.60
C ILE A 283 6.54 6.32 -11.97
N MET A 284 5.52 5.96 -12.76
CA MET A 284 4.53 6.90 -13.28
C MET A 284 3.38 7.14 -12.30
N PHE A 285 2.86 6.08 -11.68
CA PHE A 285 1.63 6.17 -10.87
C PHE A 285 1.88 6.38 -9.39
N ASP A 286 3.09 6.04 -8.90
CA ASP A 286 3.44 6.06 -7.48
C ASP A 286 4.73 6.87 -7.23
N HIS A 287 5.27 7.50 -8.29
CA HIS A 287 6.45 8.39 -8.27
C HIS A 287 7.69 7.75 -7.62
N GLN A 288 7.82 6.43 -7.72
CA GLN A 288 8.96 5.71 -7.18
C GLN A 288 10.21 5.92 -8.04
N THR A 289 11.36 5.91 -7.38
CA THR A 289 12.67 5.85 -8.03
C THR A 289 13.22 4.45 -7.92
N VAL A 290 13.73 3.91 -9.01
CA VAL A 290 14.29 2.56 -9.08
C VAL A 290 15.79 2.63 -9.36
N GLN A 291 16.54 1.69 -8.80
CA GLN A 291 17.99 1.60 -8.95
C GLN A 291 18.34 0.19 -9.43
N PRO A 292 18.87 0.01 -10.65
CA PRO A 292 19.32 -1.28 -11.11
C PRO A 292 20.60 -1.72 -10.39
N LYS A 293 20.65 -2.96 -9.96
CA LYS A 293 21.87 -3.68 -9.64
C LYS A 293 22.14 -4.73 -10.72
N VAL A 294 23.38 -5.07 -10.96
CA VAL A 294 23.73 -6.06 -11.98
C VAL A 294 23.64 -7.47 -11.39
N LEU A 295 22.81 -8.31 -11.99
CA LEU A 295 22.65 -9.70 -11.59
C LEU A 295 23.66 -10.60 -12.28
N SER A 296 23.86 -10.43 -13.61
CA SER A 296 24.87 -11.15 -14.38
C SER A 296 25.57 -10.26 -15.41
N VAL A 297 26.81 -10.61 -15.75
CA VAL A 297 27.60 -10.03 -16.84
C VAL A 297 28.22 -11.20 -17.63
N SER A 298 28.02 -11.22 -18.96
CA SER A 298 28.50 -12.28 -19.84
C SER A 298 28.14 -13.69 -19.32
N GLU A 299 26.87 -13.85 -18.94
CA GLU A 299 26.28 -15.08 -18.37
C GLU A 299 26.85 -15.49 -17.00
N GLN A 300 27.75 -14.69 -16.40
CA GLN A 300 28.28 -14.96 -15.06
C GLN A 300 27.50 -14.19 -14.00
N PHE A 301 27.06 -14.89 -12.95
CA PHE A 301 26.37 -14.30 -11.82
C PHE A 301 27.35 -13.44 -10.99
N VAL A 302 27.04 -12.15 -10.85
CA VAL A 302 27.90 -11.17 -10.15
C VAL A 302 27.19 -10.44 -9.00
N TYR A 303 25.89 -10.71 -8.80
CA TYR A 303 25.11 -10.05 -7.76
C TYR A 303 25.62 -10.38 -6.37
N ARG A 304 25.71 -9.34 -5.54
CA ARG A 304 26.04 -9.43 -4.11
C ARG A 304 25.21 -8.42 -3.35
N ASP A 305 24.56 -8.85 -2.27
CA ASP A 305 23.69 -8.01 -1.44
C ASP A 305 24.43 -6.84 -0.77
N ASP A 306 25.73 -7.01 -0.52
CA ASP A 306 26.59 -6.02 0.13
C ASP A 306 27.14 -4.95 -0.83
N LEU A 307 26.91 -5.09 -2.15
CA LEU A 307 27.35 -4.10 -3.11
C LEU A 307 26.32 -2.94 -3.21
N PRO A 308 26.79 -1.70 -3.09
CA PRO A 308 25.94 -0.54 -3.37
C PRO A 308 25.50 -0.53 -4.84
N ALA A 309 24.45 0.27 -5.13
CA ALA A 309 24.02 0.49 -6.50
C ALA A 309 25.18 0.95 -7.41
N PRO A 310 25.11 0.71 -8.74
CA PRO A 310 26.15 1.10 -9.68
C PRO A 310 26.54 2.56 -9.52
N GLY A 311 27.84 2.82 -9.44
CA GLY A 311 28.41 4.15 -9.19
C GLY A 311 29.06 4.34 -7.81
N VAL A 312 28.78 3.45 -6.84
CA VAL A 312 29.39 3.49 -5.52
C VAL A 312 30.09 2.15 -5.26
N GLY A 313 31.41 2.09 -5.48
CA GLY A 313 32.24 0.96 -5.02
C GLY A 313 32.38 -0.26 -5.94
N THR A 314 31.88 -0.22 -7.20
CA THR A 314 32.11 -1.29 -8.18
C THR A 314 33.47 -1.14 -8.87
N ALA A 315 34.55 -1.23 -8.13
CA ALA A 315 35.92 -1.19 -8.69
C ALA A 315 36.23 -2.32 -9.70
N GLN A 316 35.24 -3.18 -10.00
CA GLN A 316 35.41 -4.36 -10.83
C GLN A 316 35.03 -4.14 -12.30
N PHE A 317 34.21 -3.09 -12.62
CA PHE A 317 33.75 -2.84 -13.97
C PHE A 317 33.91 -1.37 -14.36
N GLU A 318 34.34 -1.11 -15.58
CA GLU A 318 34.24 0.19 -16.20
C GLU A 318 32.77 0.50 -16.44
N LEU A 319 32.30 1.68 -15.96
CA LEU A 319 30.93 2.11 -16.09
C LEU A 319 30.78 3.05 -17.31
N ARG A 320 29.64 2.91 -18.01
CA ARG A 320 29.27 3.87 -19.07
C ARG A 320 27.92 4.52 -18.77
N PRO A 321 27.74 5.78 -19.17
CA PRO A 321 26.44 6.45 -19.10
C PRO A 321 25.47 5.76 -20.07
N CYS A 322 24.28 5.41 -19.57
CA CYS A 322 23.29 4.68 -20.35
C CYS A 322 21.86 5.03 -19.95
N SER A 323 20.90 4.68 -20.79
CA SER A 323 19.48 4.72 -20.49
C SER A 323 18.90 3.30 -20.47
N VAL A 324 17.81 3.11 -19.70
CA VAL A 324 17.13 1.82 -19.55
C VAL A 324 15.67 1.97 -19.95
N TRP A 325 15.23 1.05 -20.82
CA TRP A 325 13.94 1.09 -21.48
C TRP A 325 13.19 -0.22 -21.29
N GLY A 326 11.86 -0.15 -21.28
CA GLY A 326 11.00 -1.33 -21.35
C GLY A 326 10.85 -1.88 -22.78
N PRO A 327 10.07 -2.98 -22.93
CA PRO A 327 9.96 -3.71 -24.17
C PRO A 327 8.91 -3.18 -25.14
N THR A 328 8.10 -2.18 -24.76
CA THR A 328 6.98 -1.74 -25.58
C THR A 328 7.42 -0.80 -26.70
N CYS A 329 6.54 -0.59 -27.67
CA CYS A 329 6.80 0.33 -28.78
C CYS A 329 6.54 1.80 -28.43
N ASP A 330 6.20 2.09 -27.19
CA ASP A 330 5.92 3.46 -26.74
C ASP A 330 7.18 4.14 -26.19
N SER A 331 7.43 5.38 -26.62
CA SER A 331 8.57 6.18 -26.18
C SER A 331 8.50 6.64 -24.72
N ILE A 332 7.34 6.52 -24.04
CA ILE A 332 7.22 6.75 -22.60
C ILE A 332 7.69 5.56 -21.76
N ASP A 333 7.97 4.41 -22.38
CA ASP A 333 8.45 3.20 -21.70
C ASP A 333 9.94 3.32 -21.34
N CYS A 334 10.29 4.45 -20.72
CA CYS A 334 11.63 4.77 -20.27
C CYS A 334 11.70 4.63 -18.74
N ILE A 335 12.47 3.66 -18.27
CA ILE A 335 12.66 3.38 -16.84
C ILE A 335 13.65 4.37 -16.25
N LEU A 336 14.82 4.54 -16.90
CA LEU A 336 15.85 5.49 -16.49
C LEU A 336 16.39 6.21 -17.72
N ARG A 337 16.24 7.53 -17.73
CA ARG A 337 16.76 8.38 -18.82
C ARG A 337 18.29 8.44 -18.83
N MET A 338 18.90 8.40 -17.65
CA MET A 338 20.34 8.43 -17.46
C MET A 338 20.71 7.65 -16.18
N THR A 339 21.61 6.70 -16.33
CA THR A 339 22.26 5.98 -15.24
C THR A 339 23.66 5.53 -15.69
N HIS A 340 24.39 4.84 -14.83
CA HIS A 340 25.70 4.28 -15.14
C HIS A 340 25.67 2.78 -14.88
N LEU A 341 25.97 2.00 -15.91
CA LEU A 341 26.03 0.53 -15.82
C LEU A 341 27.36 0.03 -16.41
N PRO A 342 27.79 -1.21 -16.09
CA PRO A 342 29.01 -1.79 -16.65
C PRO A 342 29.01 -1.76 -18.19
N SER A 343 30.12 -1.31 -18.77
CA SER A 343 30.29 -1.28 -20.23
C SER A 343 30.27 -2.69 -20.86
N ALA A 344 30.56 -3.70 -20.05
CA ALA A 344 30.57 -5.11 -20.44
C ALA A 344 29.16 -5.75 -20.55
N LEU A 345 28.08 -5.05 -20.15
CA LEU A 345 26.72 -5.58 -20.26
C LEU A 345 26.32 -5.83 -21.71
N ASP A 346 25.70 -6.97 -21.98
CA ASP A 346 25.25 -7.38 -23.29
C ASP A 346 23.80 -7.93 -23.25
N VAL A 347 23.27 -8.23 -24.43
CA VAL A 347 21.99 -8.94 -24.58
C VAL A 347 22.09 -10.30 -23.92
N GLY A 348 21.09 -10.66 -23.12
CA GLY A 348 21.07 -11.88 -22.31
C GLY A 348 21.50 -11.66 -20.84
N ASP A 349 22.19 -10.57 -20.52
CA ASP A 349 22.53 -10.22 -19.14
C ASP A 349 21.30 -9.78 -18.34
N TRP A 350 21.41 -9.79 -17.02
CA TRP A 350 20.29 -9.53 -16.11
C TRP A 350 20.58 -8.37 -15.16
N LEU A 351 19.55 -7.59 -14.96
CA LEU A 351 19.47 -6.56 -13.93
C LEU A 351 18.49 -6.98 -12.82
N VAL A 352 18.68 -6.49 -11.62
CA VAL A 352 17.79 -6.70 -10.49
C VAL A 352 17.43 -5.37 -9.84
N TYR A 353 16.17 -5.25 -9.42
CA TYR A 353 15.60 -4.09 -8.76
C TYR A 353 14.99 -4.51 -7.43
N GLU A 354 15.42 -3.88 -6.35
CA GLU A 354 14.90 -4.12 -5.00
C GLU A 354 13.65 -3.29 -4.73
N ASN A 355 12.94 -3.62 -3.64
CA ASN A 355 11.75 -2.89 -3.19
C ASN A 355 10.60 -2.83 -4.20
N MET A 356 10.41 -3.90 -4.96
CA MET A 356 9.42 -3.99 -6.04
C MET A 356 8.08 -4.63 -5.60
N GLY A 357 7.77 -4.67 -4.28
CA GLY A 357 6.57 -5.35 -3.78
C GLY A 357 5.32 -4.49 -3.69
N ALA A 358 5.44 -3.15 -3.75
CA ALA A 358 4.32 -2.26 -3.55
C ALA A 358 3.96 -1.50 -4.82
N TYR A 359 2.67 -1.56 -5.23
CA TYR A 359 2.12 -0.81 -6.37
C TYR A 359 2.89 -1.02 -7.70
N THR A 360 3.29 -2.26 -7.95
CA THR A 360 4.00 -2.71 -9.15
C THR A 360 3.10 -3.60 -10.01
N LEU A 361 3.16 -4.93 -9.85
CA LEU A 361 2.36 -5.87 -10.64
C LEU A 361 0.85 -5.66 -10.53
N CYS A 362 0.36 -5.14 -9.39
CA CYS A 362 -1.07 -4.86 -9.19
C CYS A 362 -1.66 -3.85 -10.18
N ALA A 363 -0.85 -2.99 -10.77
CA ALA A 363 -1.25 -1.99 -11.77
C ALA A 363 -0.64 -2.25 -13.16
N ALA A 364 0.03 -3.37 -13.36
CA ALA A 364 0.57 -3.77 -14.66
C ALA A 364 -0.53 -4.02 -15.68
N SER A 365 -0.25 -3.70 -16.93
CA SER A 365 -1.13 -3.92 -18.07
C SER A 365 -0.56 -4.96 -19.03
N SER A 366 -1.37 -5.39 -19.99
CA SER A 366 -0.94 -6.26 -21.10
C SER A 366 -0.77 -5.46 -22.40
N PHE A 367 -0.33 -4.21 -22.30
CA PHE A 367 -0.08 -3.36 -23.47
C PHE A 367 0.91 -4.04 -24.45
N ASN A 368 0.71 -3.88 -25.74
CA ASN A 368 1.38 -4.60 -26.81
C ASN A 368 1.26 -6.16 -26.74
N GLY A 369 0.31 -6.70 -25.95
CA GLY A 369 0.16 -8.14 -25.76
C GLY A 369 1.24 -8.76 -24.88
N LEU A 370 2.06 -7.96 -24.19
CA LEU A 370 3.09 -8.41 -23.28
C LEU A 370 2.46 -8.85 -21.95
N SER A 371 2.86 -10.00 -21.44
CA SER A 371 2.39 -10.50 -20.15
C SER A 371 3.20 -9.88 -19.02
N PRO A 372 2.57 -9.52 -17.89
CA PRO A 372 3.30 -9.10 -16.68
C PRO A 372 4.30 -10.16 -16.22
N SER A 373 5.35 -9.72 -15.54
CA SER A 373 6.38 -10.58 -14.95
C SER A 373 5.78 -11.61 -14.00
N LYS A 374 6.32 -12.84 -14.00
CA LYS A 374 5.82 -13.95 -13.17
C LYS A 374 6.44 -13.88 -11.77
N VAL A 375 5.60 -13.99 -10.74
CA VAL A 375 6.06 -14.10 -9.36
C VAL A 375 6.61 -15.52 -9.10
N ARG A 376 7.74 -15.56 -8.38
CA ARG A 376 8.33 -16.78 -7.83
C ARG A 376 8.60 -16.53 -6.35
N PHE A 377 8.33 -17.53 -5.54
CA PHE A 377 8.54 -17.45 -4.09
C PHE A 377 9.78 -18.24 -3.71
N THR A 378 10.57 -17.68 -2.80
CA THR A 378 11.70 -18.33 -2.18
C THR A 378 11.64 -18.11 -0.66
N ILE A 379 12.14 -19.06 0.11
CA ILE A 379 12.21 -18.99 1.58
C ILE A 379 13.69 -18.80 2.00
N GLY A 380 14.48 -18.11 1.22
CA GLY A 380 15.89 -17.87 1.51
C GLY A 380 16.77 -19.14 1.59
N SER A 381 18.08 -18.96 1.58
CA SER A 381 19.06 -20.06 1.70
C SER A 381 19.34 -20.45 3.16
N ASP A 382 19.10 -19.55 4.10
CA ASP A 382 19.21 -19.82 5.53
C ASP A 382 17.92 -20.48 6.01
N ALA A 383 17.78 -21.76 5.65
CA ALA A 383 16.65 -22.62 6.03
C ALA A 383 16.65 -22.92 7.54
N SER A 384 16.79 -21.90 8.33
CA SER A 384 16.63 -21.89 9.77
C SER A 384 15.15 -21.88 10.17
N ASP A 385 14.88 -21.74 11.43
CA ASP A 385 13.57 -21.78 12.05
C ASP A 385 12.51 -20.89 11.39
N ASP A 386 12.89 -19.81 10.70
CA ASP A 386 11.97 -18.88 10.02
C ASP A 386 11.25 -19.52 8.81
N ALA A 387 11.96 -20.34 8.02
CA ALA A 387 11.36 -21.03 6.88
C ALA A 387 10.31 -22.06 7.35
N ALA A 388 10.63 -22.80 8.41
CA ALA A 388 9.70 -23.74 9.02
C ALA A 388 8.49 -23.02 9.61
N ALA A 389 8.67 -21.86 10.25
CA ALA A 389 7.60 -21.03 10.77
C ALA A 389 6.68 -20.51 9.67
N VAL A 390 7.21 -20.04 8.56
CA VAL A 390 6.43 -19.57 7.39
C VAL A 390 5.63 -20.73 6.78
N LEU A 391 6.24 -21.90 6.59
CA LEU A 391 5.53 -23.06 6.08
C LEU A 391 4.42 -23.52 7.03
N CYS A 392 4.67 -23.51 8.33
CA CYS A 392 3.67 -23.84 9.35
C CYS A 392 2.49 -22.85 9.34
N LEU A 393 2.77 -21.53 9.16
CA LEU A 393 1.73 -20.51 9.01
C LEU A 393 0.89 -20.74 7.75
N LEU A 394 1.49 -21.01 6.60
CA LEU A 394 0.79 -21.31 5.36
C LEU A 394 -0.07 -22.57 5.47
N ASP A 395 0.44 -23.62 6.11
CA ASP A 395 -0.33 -24.85 6.38
C ASP A 395 -1.49 -24.63 7.35
N SER A 396 -1.35 -23.74 8.32
CA SER A 396 -2.43 -23.41 9.26
C SER A 396 -3.63 -22.75 8.56
N VAL A 397 -3.36 -21.88 7.59
CA VAL A 397 -4.41 -21.26 6.77
C VAL A 397 -5.11 -22.30 5.91
N ARG A 398 -4.36 -23.18 5.25
CA ARG A 398 -4.93 -24.26 4.41
C ARG A 398 -5.79 -25.24 5.21
N ARG A 399 -5.47 -25.48 6.48
CA ARG A 399 -6.25 -26.38 7.35
C ARG A 399 -7.51 -25.71 7.91
N ALA A 400 -7.49 -24.40 8.12
CA ALA A 400 -8.67 -23.64 8.53
C ALA A 400 -9.76 -23.62 7.44
N ASP A 401 -9.39 -23.80 6.17
CA ASP A 401 -10.31 -23.91 5.03
C ASP A 401 -10.99 -25.30 4.93
N LEU A 402 -10.61 -26.28 5.77
CA LEU A 402 -11.12 -27.66 5.75
C LEU A 402 -12.03 -27.99 6.96
N CYS A 403 -12.26 -27.03 7.84
CA CYS A 403 -13.17 -27.14 9.00
C CYS A 403 -14.30 -26.11 8.91
#